data_50a1bf668f9fbb24dc0939b5a73574c7
#
_entry.id   50a1bf668f9fbb24dc0939b5a73574c7
#
_cell.length_a   1.000
_cell.length_b   1.000
_cell.length_c   1.000
_cell.angle_alpha   90.00
_cell.angle_beta   90.00
_cell.angle_gamma   90.00
#
_symmetry.space_group_name_H-M   'P 1'
#
loop_
_entity.id
_entity.type
_entity.pdbx_description
1 polymer ?
#
loop_
_entity_poly.entity_id
_entity_poly.type
_entity_poly.pdbx_seq_one_letter_code
_entity_poly.pdbx_strand_id
1 'polypeptide(L)'
;LFPIQETFLCLSTKILKKIVFLKIFRPNKNLTSKFIKQRCSRMDKLEEIFKMQYELNKRIGIDTSAMSDEDKVKWTLNYSRALGQENAELVDSVPWKWWAKYQKFDPQNARVEVVDMLHFLVSLAQVLGMSAEDFYQAYAKKNHINHNRQDSGYTVKDKDDCRSI
;
A
#
# COMPACT_ATOMS: atom_id res chain seq x y z
N LEU A 1 -28.00 -17.12 16.99
CA LEU A 1 -27.30 -17.59 15.79
C LEU A 1 -26.57 -16.44 15.12
N PHE A 2 -25.39 -16.14 15.59
CA PHE A 2 -24.30 -15.41 14.92
C PHE A 2 -23.15 -15.32 15.91
N PRO A 3 -22.04 -15.97 15.72
CA PRO A 3 -20.77 -15.26 15.54
C PRO A 3 -19.71 -16.14 14.84
N ILE A 4 -19.52 -16.02 13.55
CA ILE A 4 -18.38 -16.70 12.87
C ILE A 4 -17.56 -15.73 12.00
N GLN A 5 -18.02 -14.51 11.75
CA GLN A 5 -17.34 -13.59 10.81
C GLN A 5 -16.24 -12.71 11.44
N GLU A 6 -16.27 -12.41 12.71
CA GLU A 6 -15.27 -11.50 13.32
C GLU A 6 -13.91 -12.15 13.62
N THR A 7 -13.88 -13.45 13.86
CA THR A 7 -12.62 -14.18 14.13
C THR A 7 -11.75 -14.38 12.89
N PHE A 8 -12.32 -14.35 11.69
CA PHE A 8 -11.55 -14.54 10.45
C PHE A 8 -10.75 -13.31 10.01
N LEU A 9 -11.22 -12.09 10.31
CA LEU A 9 -10.49 -10.87 9.91
C LEU A 9 -9.20 -10.65 10.73
N CYS A 10 -9.22 -10.93 12.01
CA CYS A 10 -8.05 -10.75 12.87
C CYS A 10 -6.96 -11.82 12.63
N LEU A 11 -7.37 -13.03 12.21
CA LEU A 11 -6.41 -14.08 11.85
C LEU A 11 -5.77 -13.83 10.47
N SER A 12 -6.50 -13.23 9.53
CA SER A 12 -5.99 -12.99 8.17
C SER A 12 -4.87 -11.95 8.13
N THR A 13 -4.98 -10.88 8.92
CA THR A 13 -3.93 -9.84 8.98
C THR A 13 -2.64 -10.35 9.63
N LYS A 14 -2.73 -11.12 10.72
CA LYS A 14 -1.54 -11.72 11.35
C LYS A 14 -0.91 -12.84 10.50
N ILE A 15 -1.72 -13.58 9.74
CA ILE A 15 -1.23 -14.64 8.85
C ILE A 15 -0.62 -14.03 7.57
N LEU A 16 -1.23 -12.99 7.00
CA LEU A 16 -0.64 -12.24 5.89
C LEU A 16 0.71 -11.59 6.30
N LYS A 17 0.79 -10.96 7.47
CA LYS A 17 2.06 -10.42 8.00
C LYS A 17 3.13 -11.50 8.13
N LYS A 18 2.80 -12.66 8.68
CA LYS A 18 3.77 -13.76 8.82
C LYS A 18 4.19 -14.39 7.48
N ILE A 19 3.28 -14.43 6.51
CA ILE A 19 3.56 -14.99 5.17
C ILE A 19 4.37 -14.01 4.33
N VAL A 20 4.05 -12.71 4.36
CA VAL A 20 4.78 -11.66 3.64
C VAL A 20 6.20 -11.52 4.20
N PHE A 21 6.36 -11.45 5.53
CA PHE A 21 7.67 -11.25 6.15
C PHE A 21 8.58 -12.49 6.06
N LEU A 22 8.05 -13.71 6.25
CA LEU A 22 8.87 -14.94 6.26
C LEU A 22 9.23 -15.50 4.89
N LYS A 23 8.51 -15.12 3.80
CA LYS A 23 8.78 -15.62 2.45
C LYS A 23 9.53 -14.63 1.56
N ILE A 24 9.43 -13.32 1.80
CA ILE A 24 10.13 -12.30 1.00
C ILE A 24 11.61 -12.19 1.40
N PHE A 25 11.93 -12.42 2.68
CA PHE A 25 13.30 -12.26 3.22
C PHE A 25 14.12 -13.55 3.35
N ARG A 26 13.69 -14.69 2.77
CA ARG A 26 14.62 -15.81 2.58
C ARG A 26 15.32 -15.62 1.22
N PRO A 27 16.56 -15.12 1.17
CA PRO A 27 17.29 -15.05 -0.08
C PRO A 27 17.50 -16.47 -0.59
N ASN A 28 16.96 -16.77 -1.76
CA ASN A 28 17.36 -17.96 -2.48
C ASN A 28 18.84 -17.77 -2.88
N LYS A 29 19.75 -18.43 -2.16
CA LYS A 29 21.22 -18.26 -2.26
C LYS A 29 21.79 -18.58 -3.65
N ASN A 30 20.97 -18.98 -4.62
CA ASN A 30 21.41 -19.41 -5.95
C ASN A 30 21.05 -18.45 -7.10
N LEU A 31 20.43 -17.27 -6.82
CA LEU A 31 20.34 -16.23 -7.84
C LEU A 31 21.60 -15.35 -7.76
N THR A 32 22.54 -15.61 -8.64
CA THR A 32 23.77 -14.84 -8.72
C THR A 32 23.47 -13.36 -8.94
N SER A 33 24.12 -12.51 -8.13
CA SER A 33 23.99 -11.04 -8.11
C SER A 33 24.10 -10.37 -9.50
N LYS A 34 24.61 -11.06 -10.48
CA LYS A 34 24.79 -10.63 -11.86
C LYS A 34 23.45 -10.54 -12.64
N PHE A 35 22.50 -11.47 -12.38
CA PHE A 35 21.18 -11.45 -13.03
C PHE A 35 20.26 -10.36 -12.47
N ILE A 36 20.36 -10.05 -11.18
CA ILE A 36 19.60 -8.97 -10.54
C ILE A 36 20.07 -7.61 -11.06
N LYS A 37 21.39 -7.41 -11.20
CA LYS A 37 21.96 -6.14 -11.65
C LYS A 37 21.67 -5.82 -13.14
N GLN A 38 21.55 -6.84 -13.99
CA GLN A 38 21.34 -6.64 -15.43
C GLN A 38 19.88 -6.42 -15.84
N ARG A 39 18.90 -6.87 -15.01
CA ARG A 39 17.47 -6.62 -15.21
C ARG A 39 17.00 -5.28 -14.63
N CYS A 40 17.71 -4.76 -13.63
CA CYS A 40 17.35 -3.51 -12.93
C CYS A 40 17.65 -2.23 -13.74
N SER A 41 18.33 -2.31 -14.88
CA SER A 41 18.78 -1.13 -15.64
C SER A 41 17.78 -0.63 -16.70
N ARG A 42 16.57 -1.20 -16.79
CA ARG A 42 15.61 -0.87 -17.86
C ARG A 42 14.15 -0.65 -17.45
N MET A 43 13.79 -0.94 -16.21
CA MET A 43 12.42 -0.77 -15.71
C MET A 43 12.39 0.38 -14.71
N ASP A 44 11.40 1.26 -14.82
CA ASP A 44 11.16 2.29 -13.82
C ASP A 44 10.81 1.63 -12.47
N LYS A 45 11.30 2.22 -11.37
CA LYS A 45 11.13 1.65 -10.04
C LYS A 45 9.67 1.54 -9.60
N LEU A 46 8.83 2.48 -10.03
CA LEU A 46 7.39 2.41 -9.75
C LEU A 46 6.76 1.24 -10.49
N GLU A 47 7.10 1.05 -11.75
CA GLU A 47 6.65 -0.09 -12.56
C GLU A 47 7.09 -1.43 -11.95
N GLU A 48 8.33 -1.51 -11.44
CA GLU A 48 8.85 -2.69 -10.74
C GLU A 48 8.06 -2.98 -9.46
N ILE A 49 7.74 -1.95 -8.65
CA ILE A 49 6.91 -2.09 -7.45
C ILE A 49 5.51 -2.61 -7.81
N PHE A 50 4.86 -2.03 -8.81
CA PHE A 50 3.53 -2.49 -9.26
C PHE A 50 3.56 -3.94 -9.72
N LYS A 51 4.59 -4.33 -10.47
CA LYS A 51 4.77 -5.72 -10.91
C LYS A 51 4.97 -6.68 -9.75
N MET A 52 5.88 -6.37 -8.83
CA MET A 52 6.12 -7.21 -7.66
C MET A 52 4.86 -7.38 -6.80
N GLN A 53 4.08 -6.31 -6.65
CA GLN A 53 2.83 -6.35 -5.89
C GLN A 53 1.76 -7.18 -6.61
N TYR A 54 1.62 -7.06 -7.92
CA TYR A 54 0.73 -7.91 -8.70
C TYR A 54 1.06 -9.41 -8.55
N GLU A 55 2.34 -9.75 -8.66
CA GLU A 55 2.81 -11.13 -8.48
C GLU A 55 2.52 -11.66 -7.06
N LEU A 56 2.67 -10.82 -6.05
CA LEU A 56 2.34 -11.16 -4.66
C LEU A 56 0.83 -11.37 -4.48
N ASN A 57 -0.01 -10.46 -4.97
CA ASN A 57 -1.46 -10.57 -4.92
C ASN A 57 -1.94 -11.86 -5.60
N LYS A 58 -1.43 -12.15 -6.79
CA LYS A 58 -1.76 -13.39 -7.51
C LYS A 58 -1.36 -14.65 -6.74
N ARG A 59 -0.21 -14.62 -6.07
CA ARG A 59 0.26 -15.75 -5.24
C ARG A 59 -0.64 -16.07 -4.06
N ILE A 60 -1.36 -15.07 -3.53
CA ILE A 60 -2.33 -15.24 -2.45
C ILE A 60 -3.75 -15.46 -2.96
N GLY A 61 -3.93 -15.63 -4.26
CA GLY A 61 -5.22 -15.94 -4.88
C GLY A 61 -6.04 -14.72 -5.29
N ILE A 62 -5.42 -13.52 -5.36
CA ILE A 62 -6.09 -12.28 -5.75
C ILE A 62 -5.52 -11.83 -7.09
N ASP A 63 -6.29 -12.06 -8.17
CA ASP A 63 -5.93 -11.59 -9.50
C ASP A 63 -6.63 -10.26 -9.80
N THR A 64 -5.88 -9.16 -9.69
CA THR A 64 -6.41 -7.80 -9.90
C THR A 64 -6.67 -7.47 -11.36
N SER A 65 -6.18 -8.29 -12.32
CA SER A 65 -6.36 -8.03 -13.76
C SER A 65 -7.72 -8.48 -14.31
N ALA A 66 -8.46 -9.31 -13.57
CA ALA A 66 -9.69 -9.95 -14.03
C ALA A 66 -10.85 -9.84 -13.00
N MET A 67 -10.93 -8.75 -12.29
CA MET A 67 -11.96 -8.52 -11.26
C MET A 67 -13.28 -8.05 -11.86
N SER A 68 -14.38 -8.65 -11.39
CA SER A 68 -15.74 -8.08 -11.56
C SER A 68 -15.87 -6.76 -10.79
N ASP A 69 -16.89 -5.96 -11.10
CA ASP A 69 -17.14 -4.72 -10.35
C ASP A 69 -17.48 -5.00 -8.89
N GLU A 70 -18.14 -6.10 -8.58
CA GLU A 70 -18.40 -6.55 -7.22
C GLU A 70 -17.12 -6.89 -6.48
N ASP A 71 -16.18 -7.58 -7.14
CA ASP A 71 -14.87 -7.86 -6.56
C ASP A 71 -14.05 -6.58 -6.35
N LYS A 72 -14.10 -5.63 -7.27
CA LYS A 72 -13.45 -4.32 -7.10
C LYS A 72 -13.97 -3.59 -5.87
N VAL A 73 -15.30 -3.54 -5.67
CA VAL A 73 -15.91 -2.94 -4.47
C VAL A 73 -15.43 -3.65 -3.21
N LYS A 74 -15.52 -4.99 -3.19
CA LYS A 74 -15.08 -5.82 -2.08
C LYS A 74 -13.59 -5.59 -1.74
N TRP A 75 -12.70 -5.65 -2.74
CA TRP A 75 -11.27 -5.53 -2.52
C TRP A 75 -10.84 -4.09 -2.24
N THR A 76 -11.53 -3.09 -2.79
CA THR A 76 -11.34 -1.69 -2.38
C THR A 76 -11.59 -1.52 -0.88
N LEU A 77 -12.69 -2.09 -0.36
CA LEU A 77 -12.99 -2.04 1.07
C LEU A 77 -11.95 -2.82 1.90
N ASN A 78 -11.57 -4.02 1.46
CA ASN A 78 -10.62 -4.86 2.19
C ASN A 78 -9.23 -4.21 2.28
N TYR A 79 -8.69 -3.71 1.18
CA TYR A 79 -7.38 -3.04 1.18
C TYR A 79 -7.41 -1.68 1.89
N SER A 80 -8.54 -0.95 1.84
CA SER A 80 -8.69 0.29 2.63
C SER A 80 -8.67 0.01 4.14
N ARG A 81 -9.28 -1.09 4.59
CA ARG A 81 -9.23 -1.52 5.99
C ARG A 81 -7.82 -1.95 6.39
N ALA A 82 -7.15 -2.73 5.55
CA ALA A 82 -5.77 -3.14 5.79
C ALA A 82 -4.83 -1.93 5.89
N LEU A 83 -4.95 -0.97 4.97
CA LEU A 83 -4.20 0.29 5.01
C LEU A 83 -4.46 1.07 6.30
N GLY A 84 -5.73 1.12 6.76
CA GLY A 84 -6.10 1.73 8.03
C GLY A 84 -5.46 1.04 9.24
N GLN A 85 -5.29 -0.29 9.19
CA GLN A 85 -4.63 -1.06 10.24
C GLN A 85 -3.13 -0.76 10.28
N GLU A 86 -2.42 -0.74 9.14
CA GLU A 86 -1.00 -0.37 9.09
C GLU A 86 -0.77 1.07 9.57
N ASN A 87 -1.69 1.98 9.24
CA ASN A 87 -1.65 3.34 9.76
C ASN A 87 -1.78 3.39 11.29
N ALA A 88 -2.62 2.56 11.90
CA ALA A 88 -2.73 2.46 13.35
C ALA A 88 -1.44 1.90 13.98
N GLU A 89 -0.79 0.92 13.34
CA GLU A 89 0.47 0.35 13.79
C GLU A 89 1.64 1.33 13.65
N LEU A 90 1.62 2.16 12.58
CA LEU A 90 2.55 3.28 12.45
C LEU A 90 2.38 4.29 13.59
N VAL A 91 1.15 4.63 13.97
CA VAL A 91 0.87 5.49 15.13
C VAL A 91 1.40 4.88 16.42
N ASP A 92 1.28 3.56 16.61
CA ASP A 92 1.81 2.87 17.80
C ASP A 92 3.34 2.85 17.86
N SER A 93 4.02 3.09 16.74
CA SER A 93 5.49 3.24 16.69
C SER A 93 6.01 4.55 17.28
N VAL A 94 5.13 5.52 17.57
CA VAL A 94 5.47 6.81 18.15
C VAL A 94 4.81 7.02 19.52
N PRO A 95 5.35 7.85 20.40
CA PRO A 95 4.76 8.12 21.71
C PRO A 95 3.55 9.07 21.60
N TRP A 96 2.46 8.61 20.99
CA TRP A 96 1.25 9.38 20.73
C TRP A 96 0.36 9.60 21.96
N LYS A 97 0.52 8.75 23.01
CA LYS A 97 -0.24 8.86 24.26
C LYS A 97 0.42 9.92 25.15
N TRP A 98 0.03 11.20 25.01
CA TRP A 98 0.63 12.32 25.78
C TRP A 98 0.55 12.13 27.30
N TRP A 99 -0.36 11.29 27.80
CA TRP A 99 -0.50 10.94 29.21
C TRP A 99 0.40 9.81 29.68
N ALA A 100 1.04 9.09 28.76
CA ALA A 100 1.85 7.90 29.06
C ALA A 100 3.34 8.21 28.94
N LYS A 101 4.12 7.83 29.93
CA LYS A 101 5.58 8.05 29.97
C LYS A 101 6.39 6.83 29.52
N TYR A 102 5.74 5.69 29.25
CA TYR A 102 6.39 4.43 28.92
C TYR A 102 6.59 4.20 27.40
N GLN A 103 5.91 4.96 26.56
CA GLN A 103 6.06 4.83 25.12
C GLN A 103 7.37 5.45 24.65
N LYS A 104 8.03 4.76 23.72
CA LYS A 104 9.25 5.22 23.06
C LYS A 104 9.03 5.20 21.55
N PHE A 105 9.73 6.08 20.86
CA PHE A 105 9.76 6.05 19.41
C PHE A 105 10.53 4.82 18.92
N ASP A 106 9.89 4.02 18.08
CA ASP A 106 10.51 2.92 17.36
C ASP A 106 10.64 3.28 15.86
N PRO A 107 11.76 3.90 15.46
CA PRO A 107 11.94 4.34 14.08
C PRO A 107 12.07 3.17 13.09
N GLN A 108 12.48 2.00 13.55
CA GLN A 108 12.61 0.84 12.67
C GLN A 108 11.23 0.25 12.37
N ASN A 109 10.38 0.09 13.37
CA ASN A 109 9.01 -0.36 13.16
C ASN A 109 8.23 0.66 12.32
N ALA A 110 8.36 1.95 12.59
CA ALA A 110 7.73 3.01 11.79
C ALA A 110 8.08 2.93 10.29
N ARG A 111 9.33 2.57 9.94
CA ARG A 111 9.74 2.36 8.54
C ARG A 111 9.08 1.13 7.91
N VAL A 112 8.91 0.07 8.69
CA VAL A 112 8.23 -1.15 8.23
C VAL A 112 6.78 -0.83 7.91
N GLU A 113 6.06 -0.17 8.82
CA GLU A 113 4.64 0.15 8.63
C GLU A 113 4.40 1.08 7.42
N VAL A 114 5.30 2.02 7.15
CA VAL A 114 5.23 2.85 5.94
C VAL A 114 5.37 1.99 4.66
N VAL A 115 6.21 0.96 4.67
CA VAL A 115 6.34 0.04 3.53
C VAL A 115 5.11 -0.85 3.39
N ASP A 116 4.53 -1.33 4.50
CA ASP A 116 3.33 -2.15 4.49
C ASP A 116 2.10 -1.34 4.00
N MET A 117 1.99 -0.07 4.38
CA MET A 117 1.02 0.85 3.80
C MET A 117 1.17 0.96 2.28
N LEU A 118 2.40 1.02 1.75
CA LEU A 118 2.66 1.08 0.31
C LEU A 118 2.21 -0.20 -0.41
N HIS A 119 2.42 -1.38 0.18
CA HIS A 119 1.93 -2.64 -0.35
C HIS A 119 0.41 -2.63 -0.56
N PHE A 120 -0.34 -2.16 0.43
CA PHE A 120 -1.80 -2.07 0.33
C PHE A 120 -2.27 -0.94 -0.59
N LEU A 121 -1.55 0.19 -0.62
CA LEU A 121 -1.87 1.30 -1.52
C LEU A 121 -1.69 0.89 -3.00
N VAL A 122 -0.61 0.20 -3.34
CA VAL A 122 -0.38 -0.30 -4.70
C VAL A 122 -1.42 -1.36 -5.07
N SER A 123 -1.75 -2.27 -4.15
CA SER A 123 -2.83 -3.25 -4.37
C SER A 123 -4.17 -2.57 -4.64
N LEU A 124 -4.49 -1.52 -3.89
CA LEU A 124 -5.70 -0.72 -4.08
C LEU A 124 -5.73 -0.03 -5.44
N ALA A 125 -4.61 0.55 -5.87
CA ALA A 125 -4.48 1.14 -7.21
C ALA A 125 -4.74 0.10 -8.32
N GLN A 126 -4.18 -1.11 -8.18
CA GLN A 126 -4.39 -2.21 -9.12
C GLN A 126 -5.86 -2.68 -9.16
N VAL A 127 -6.53 -2.77 -8.01
CA VAL A 127 -7.97 -3.09 -7.94
C VAL A 127 -8.80 -2.04 -8.68
N LEU A 128 -8.42 -0.77 -8.60
CA LEU A 128 -9.06 0.33 -9.33
C LEU A 128 -8.65 0.40 -10.81
N GLY A 129 -7.84 -0.54 -11.29
CA GLY A 129 -7.42 -0.65 -12.70
C GLY A 129 -6.30 0.31 -13.09
N MET A 130 -5.62 0.92 -12.14
CA MET A 130 -4.51 1.83 -12.42
C MET A 130 -3.22 1.06 -12.72
N SER A 131 -2.56 1.38 -13.81
CA SER A 131 -1.17 1.01 -14.07
C SER A 131 -0.21 1.91 -13.26
N ALA A 132 1.08 1.58 -13.25
CA ALA A 132 2.11 2.44 -12.66
C ALA A 132 2.15 3.81 -13.32
N GLU A 133 1.99 3.86 -14.65
CA GLU A 133 1.94 5.11 -15.41
C GLU A 133 0.70 5.95 -15.06
N ASP A 134 -0.49 5.33 -15.00
CA ASP A 134 -1.72 6.04 -14.61
C ASP A 134 -1.58 6.63 -13.19
N PHE A 135 -1.00 5.85 -12.27
CA PHE A 135 -0.77 6.31 -10.91
C PHE A 135 0.21 7.48 -10.85
N TYR A 136 1.30 7.42 -11.62
CA TYR A 136 2.28 8.50 -11.73
C TYR A 136 1.65 9.78 -12.31
N GLN A 137 0.91 9.67 -13.41
CA GLN A 137 0.27 10.82 -14.06
C GLN A 137 -0.78 11.46 -13.14
N ALA A 138 -1.60 10.66 -12.48
CA ALA A 138 -2.56 11.14 -11.49
C ALA A 138 -1.87 11.87 -10.33
N TYR A 139 -0.78 11.30 -9.81
CA TYR A 139 0.02 11.93 -8.76
C TYR A 139 0.63 13.26 -9.22
N ALA A 140 1.27 13.28 -10.39
CA ALA A 140 1.92 14.49 -10.93
C ALA A 140 0.90 15.61 -11.14
N LYS A 141 -0.26 15.29 -11.72
CA LYS A 141 -1.37 16.25 -11.91
C LYS A 141 -1.88 16.78 -10.57
N LYS A 142 -2.10 15.89 -9.58
CA LYS A 142 -2.54 16.28 -8.24
C LYS A 142 -1.50 17.12 -7.52
N ASN A 143 -0.23 16.79 -7.65
CA ASN A 143 0.88 17.56 -7.10
C ASN A 143 0.90 18.99 -7.65
N HIS A 144 0.76 19.15 -8.99
CA HIS A 144 0.67 20.46 -9.62
C HIS A 144 -0.52 21.29 -9.09
N ILE A 145 -1.70 20.68 -8.97
CA ILE A 145 -2.88 21.33 -8.39
C ILE A 145 -2.57 21.80 -6.95
N ASN A 146 -1.91 20.97 -6.16
CA ASN A 146 -1.57 21.31 -4.78
C ASN A 146 -0.57 22.47 -4.69
N HIS A 147 0.43 22.53 -5.58
CA HIS A 147 1.34 23.68 -5.67
C HIS A 147 0.59 24.97 -6.02
N ASN A 148 -0.24 24.96 -7.06
CA ASN A 148 -1.04 26.12 -7.43
C ASN A 148 -1.95 26.63 -6.30
N ARG A 149 -2.52 25.71 -5.52
CA ARG A 149 -3.31 26.05 -4.34
C ARG A 149 -2.49 26.80 -3.28
N GLN A 150 -1.27 26.36 -3.00
CA GLN A 150 -0.39 27.04 -2.04
C GLN A 150 0.03 28.40 -2.55
N ASP A 151 0.38 28.53 -3.83
CA ASP A 151 0.81 29.77 -4.45
C ASP A 151 -0.32 30.81 -4.50
N SER A 152 -1.58 30.37 -4.64
CA SER A 152 -2.77 31.25 -4.65
C SER A 152 -3.33 31.62 -3.27
N GLY A 153 -2.70 31.17 -2.19
CA GLY A 153 -3.20 31.43 -0.83
C GLY A 153 -4.53 30.73 -0.56
N TYR A 154 -4.67 29.48 -0.98
CA TYR A 154 -5.85 28.63 -0.95
C TYR A 154 -6.71 28.74 0.32
N THR A 155 -7.79 29.50 0.24
CA THR A 155 -8.73 29.73 1.35
C THR A 155 -10.04 28.92 1.22
N VAL A 156 -10.39 28.49 0.00
CA VAL A 156 -11.61 27.73 -0.30
C VAL A 156 -11.28 26.51 -1.14
N LYS A 157 -11.82 25.35 -0.77
CA LYS A 157 -11.65 24.11 -1.52
C LYS A 157 -12.64 24.05 -2.68
N ASP A 158 -12.14 24.08 -3.92
CA ASP A 158 -12.91 23.70 -5.09
C ASP A 158 -13.14 22.17 -5.06
N LYS A 159 -14.42 21.77 -5.15
CA LYS A 159 -14.80 20.35 -5.10
C LYS A 159 -14.53 19.64 -6.44
N ASP A 160 -14.37 20.39 -7.52
CA ASP A 160 -14.32 19.84 -8.88
C ASP A 160 -12.91 19.81 -9.48
N ASP A 161 -11.95 20.52 -8.92
CA ASP A 161 -10.58 20.61 -9.44
C ASP A 161 -9.78 19.28 -9.44
N CYS A 162 -10.28 18.26 -8.76
CA CYS A 162 -9.69 16.92 -8.68
C CYS A 162 -10.52 15.82 -9.36
N ARG A 163 -11.69 16.12 -9.93
CA ARG A 163 -12.57 15.10 -10.56
C ARG A 163 -12.01 14.48 -11.83
N SER A 164 -11.06 15.15 -12.46
CA SER A 164 -10.43 14.71 -13.71
C SER A 164 -9.04 14.10 -13.54
N ILE A 165 -8.69 13.72 -12.32
CA ILE A 165 -7.41 13.04 -12.04
C ILE A 165 -7.53 11.58 -12.38
#